data_a9b39e6a743d0a6277704f40c2d5b177
#
_entry.id   a9b39e6a743d0a6277704f40c2d5b177
#
_cell.length_a   1.000
_cell.length_b   1.000
_cell.length_c   1.000
_cell.angle_alpha   90.00
_cell.angle_beta   90.00
_cell.angle_gamma   90.00
#
_symmetry.space_group_name_H-M   'P 1'
#
loop_
_entity.id
_entity.type
_entity.pdbx_description
1 polymer ?
#
loop_
_entity_poly.entity_id
_entity_poly.type
_entity_poly.pdbx_seq_one_letter_code
_entity_poly.pdbx_strand_id
1 'polypeptide(L)'
;LLAMGALAAPSRGATVTFPDVVPRTLRFPEDFGAHPDFRTEWWYLTGWLGESTRPIGFQVTFFRVRTDVDPDNPSTFAARQLVIAHAALADPARGRLLLDERIARTGFGLVQAATGDTDVRLDGWALARDAATDSYRARIAARDFTLDFTAISQGPPWLQGNGGVSGKGPLPTQAS
;
A
#
# COMPACT_ATOMS: atom_id res chain seq x y z
N LEU A 1 -57.47 -13.80 15.18
CA LEU A 1 -56.53 -12.71 14.76
C LEU A 1 -55.21 -13.36 14.27
N LEU A 2 -55.05 -13.44 12.94
CA LEU A 2 -53.81 -13.87 12.33
C LEU A 2 -52.91 -12.62 12.19
N ALA A 3 -51.75 -12.64 12.85
CA ALA A 3 -50.70 -11.63 12.65
C ALA A 3 -49.91 -12.02 11.39
N MET A 4 -50.03 -11.23 10.31
CA MET A 4 -49.17 -11.30 9.15
C MET A 4 -47.80 -10.68 9.53
N GLY A 5 -46.79 -11.52 9.70
CA GLY A 5 -45.41 -11.07 9.82
C GLY A 5 -44.91 -10.55 8.46
N ALA A 6 -44.59 -9.27 8.40
CA ALA A 6 -43.93 -8.70 7.24
C ALA A 6 -42.49 -9.25 7.15
N LEU A 7 -42.22 -10.03 6.13
CA LEU A 7 -40.87 -10.43 5.75
C LEU A 7 -40.12 -9.16 5.26
N ALA A 8 -39.19 -8.67 6.03
CA ALA A 8 -38.28 -7.62 5.57
C ALA A 8 -37.47 -8.14 4.37
N ALA A 9 -37.58 -7.46 3.25
CA ALA A 9 -36.74 -7.76 2.09
C ALA A 9 -35.27 -7.56 2.45
N PRO A 10 -34.36 -8.43 1.99
CA PRO A 10 -32.95 -8.24 2.23
C PRO A 10 -32.50 -6.91 1.61
N SER A 11 -31.97 -6.01 2.42
CA SER A 11 -31.34 -4.78 1.93
C SER A 11 -30.19 -5.20 1.02
N ARG A 12 -30.25 -4.85 -0.25
CA ARG A 12 -29.08 -4.93 -1.14
C ARG A 12 -28.08 -3.92 -0.61
N GLY A 13 -26.96 -4.39 -0.09
CA GLY A 13 -25.86 -3.53 0.32
C GLY A 13 -25.43 -2.61 -0.82
N ALA A 14 -24.97 -1.41 -0.48
CA ALA A 14 -24.49 -0.46 -1.48
C ALA A 14 -23.30 -1.06 -2.24
N THR A 15 -23.38 -1.00 -3.58
CA THR A 15 -22.25 -1.44 -4.41
C THR A 15 -21.11 -0.44 -4.28
N VAL A 16 -19.94 -0.92 -3.86
CA VAL A 16 -18.73 -0.09 -3.78
C VAL A 16 -18.27 0.26 -5.18
N THR A 17 -18.12 1.55 -5.45
CA THR A 17 -17.52 2.05 -6.68
C THR A 17 -16.12 2.61 -6.40
N PHE A 18 -15.23 2.48 -7.37
CA PHE A 18 -13.86 2.98 -7.29
C PHE A 18 -13.67 4.05 -8.37
N PRO A 19 -12.98 5.17 -8.07
CA PRO A 19 -12.67 6.16 -9.08
C PRO A 19 -11.69 5.58 -10.12
N ASP A 20 -11.84 6.03 -11.36
CA ASP A 20 -10.86 5.76 -12.40
C ASP A 20 -9.59 6.58 -12.18
N VAL A 21 -8.45 6.01 -12.54
CA VAL A 21 -7.19 6.77 -12.58
C VAL A 21 -7.17 7.59 -13.87
N VAL A 22 -7.24 8.90 -13.73
CA VAL A 22 -7.23 9.84 -14.85
C VAL A 22 -6.07 10.83 -14.73
N PRO A 23 -5.55 11.37 -15.83
CA PRO A 23 -4.52 12.39 -15.80
C PRO A 23 -4.96 13.61 -14.96
N ARG A 24 -4.12 13.99 -14.01
CA ARG A 24 -4.29 15.17 -13.17
C ARG A 24 -2.94 15.75 -12.77
N THR A 25 -2.92 16.99 -12.33
CA THR A 25 -1.71 17.56 -11.71
C THR A 25 -1.49 16.91 -10.36
N LEU A 26 -0.35 16.25 -10.21
CA LEU A 26 0.10 15.70 -8.92
C LEU A 26 0.61 16.83 -8.01
N ARG A 27 0.33 16.72 -6.73
CA ARG A 27 0.76 17.65 -5.68
C ARG A 27 1.56 16.90 -4.64
N PHE A 28 2.79 17.33 -4.43
CA PHE A 28 3.67 16.73 -3.43
C PHE A 28 3.79 17.67 -2.22
N PRO A 29 3.76 17.13 -0.98
CA PRO A 29 3.90 15.71 -0.63
C PRO A 29 2.60 14.90 -0.63
N GLU A 30 1.41 15.49 -0.79
CA GLU A 30 0.13 14.83 -0.61
C GLU A 30 0.00 13.55 -1.47
N ASP A 31 0.45 13.62 -2.72
CA ASP A 31 0.39 12.48 -3.65
C ASP A 31 1.49 11.40 -3.39
N PHE A 32 2.32 11.56 -2.37
CA PHE A 32 3.10 10.46 -1.80
C PHE A 32 2.32 9.63 -0.79
N GLY A 33 1.23 10.18 -0.26
CA GLY A 33 0.38 9.54 0.73
C GLY A 33 -0.65 8.58 0.13
N ALA A 34 -1.53 8.09 1.00
CA ALA A 34 -2.60 7.18 0.61
C ALA A 34 -3.78 7.91 -0.04
N HIS A 35 -4.40 7.27 -1.02
CA HIS A 35 -5.63 7.69 -1.69
C HIS A 35 -6.74 6.67 -1.41
N PRO A 36 -7.40 6.73 -0.25
CA PRO A 36 -8.23 5.65 0.29
C PRO A 36 -9.46 5.32 -0.56
N ASP A 37 -9.87 6.19 -1.47
CA ASP A 37 -11.00 5.96 -2.37
C ASP A 37 -10.67 5.03 -3.53
N PHE A 38 -9.42 4.98 -3.95
CA PHE A 38 -8.99 4.07 -5.00
C PHE A 38 -8.98 2.62 -4.51
N ARG A 39 -9.15 1.68 -5.45
CA ARG A 39 -9.21 0.26 -5.15
C ARG A 39 -7.91 -0.28 -4.59
N THR A 40 -6.79 0.04 -5.25
CA THR A 40 -5.47 -0.47 -4.87
C THR A 40 -4.42 0.59 -5.13
N GLU A 41 -3.49 0.71 -4.22
CA GLU A 41 -2.27 1.50 -4.37
C GLU A 41 -1.12 0.81 -3.66
N TRP A 42 0.12 1.21 -3.96
CA TRP A 42 1.30 0.61 -3.37
C TRP A 42 2.46 1.57 -3.27
N TRP A 43 3.29 1.34 -2.28
CA TRP A 43 4.58 1.96 -2.07
C TRP A 43 5.62 0.87 -2.10
N TYR A 44 6.72 1.08 -2.82
CA TYR A 44 7.80 0.10 -2.81
C TYR A 44 9.16 0.75 -2.94
N LEU A 45 10.14 0.11 -2.29
CA LEU A 45 11.56 0.37 -2.50
C LEU A 45 12.22 -0.95 -2.92
N THR A 46 13.00 -0.87 -3.97
CA THR A 46 13.80 -2.00 -4.46
C THR A 46 15.18 -1.51 -4.86
N GLY A 47 16.18 -2.33 -4.65
CA GLY A 47 17.56 -1.95 -4.94
C GLY A 47 18.55 -2.95 -4.34
N TRP A 48 19.73 -2.46 -4.07
CA TRP A 48 20.78 -3.24 -3.41
C TRP A 48 21.44 -2.45 -2.30
N LEU A 49 21.91 -3.16 -1.29
CA LEU A 49 22.65 -2.67 -0.13
C LEU A 49 24.06 -3.24 -0.16
N GLY A 50 24.99 -2.58 0.53
CA GLY A 50 26.37 -3.01 0.65
C GLY A 50 27.25 -2.50 -0.49
N GLU A 51 28.47 -3.06 -0.56
CA GLU A 51 29.46 -2.69 -1.56
C GLU A 51 29.16 -3.32 -2.92
N SER A 52 29.60 -2.67 -4.00
CA SER A 52 29.39 -3.13 -5.37
C SER A 52 29.95 -4.54 -5.66
N THR A 53 30.94 -4.98 -4.89
CA THR A 53 31.56 -6.31 -5.00
C THR A 53 30.73 -7.42 -4.35
N ARG A 54 29.83 -7.06 -3.41
CA ARG A 54 28.96 -8.00 -2.70
C ARG A 54 27.58 -7.38 -2.46
N PRO A 55 26.82 -7.07 -3.51
CA PRO A 55 25.52 -6.45 -3.37
C PRO A 55 24.52 -7.44 -2.78
N ILE A 56 23.70 -6.93 -1.87
CA ILE A 56 22.54 -7.65 -1.32
C ILE A 56 21.31 -6.98 -1.89
N GLY A 57 20.56 -7.66 -2.73
CA GLY A 57 19.31 -7.17 -3.28
C GLY A 57 18.22 -7.12 -2.22
N PHE A 58 17.38 -6.11 -2.26
CA PHE A 58 16.22 -6.02 -1.39
C PHE A 58 14.98 -5.53 -2.13
N GLN A 59 13.82 -5.89 -1.59
CA GLN A 59 12.53 -5.32 -1.95
C GLN A 59 11.69 -5.15 -0.69
N VAL A 60 11.03 -4.00 -0.57
CA VAL A 60 10.00 -3.72 0.42
C VAL A 60 8.81 -3.16 -0.31
N THR A 61 7.64 -3.75 -0.16
CA THR A 61 6.41 -3.30 -0.80
C THR A 61 5.27 -3.31 0.21
N PHE A 62 4.50 -2.22 0.24
CA PHE A 62 3.24 -2.13 0.94
C PHE A 62 2.13 -1.90 -0.07
N PHE A 63 1.06 -2.67 0.00
CA PHE A 63 -0.16 -2.48 -0.77
C PHE A 63 -1.27 -2.06 0.17
N ARG A 64 -2.06 -1.07 -0.23
CA ARG A 64 -3.35 -0.78 0.38
C ARG A 64 -4.44 -1.19 -0.59
N VAL A 65 -5.43 -1.91 -0.09
CA VAL A 65 -6.57 -2.40 -0.87
C VAL A 65 -7.86 -1.95 -0.19
N ARG A 66 -8.71 -1.21 -0.91
CA ARG A 66 -10.10 -0.99 -0.54
C ARG A 66 -10.92 -2.17 -1.04
N THR A 67 -11.62 -2.81 -0.13
CA THR A 67 -12.42 -4.00 -0.43
C THR A 67 -13.80 -3.64 -0.96
N ASP A 68 -14.56 -4.64 -1.41
CA ASP A 68 -15.95 -4.52 -1.80
C ASP A 68 -16.93 -4.59 -0.60
N VAL A 69 -16.43 -4.48 0.63
CA VAL A 69 -17.27 -4.42 1.83
C VAL A 69 -18.09 -3.14 1.81
N ASP A 70 -19.41 -3.31 1.98
CA ASP A 70 -20.36 -2.21 2.06
C ASP A 70 -19.87 -1.13 3.06
N PRO A 71 -19.70 0.14 2.63
CA PRO A 71 -19.27 1.22 3.51
C PRO A 71 -20.22 1.45 4.68
N ASP A 72 -21.53 1.15 4.52
CA ASP A 72 -22.54 1.30 5.54
C ASP A 72 -22.65 0.07 6.47
N ASN A 73 -21.85 -0.95 6.26
CA ASN A 73 -21.81 -2.11 7.15
C ASN A 73 -21.47 -1.68 8.59
N PRO A 74 -22.34 -1.88 9.57
CA PRO A 74 -22.14 -1.40 10.94
C PRO A 74 -21.08 -2.16 11.72
N SER A 75 -20.60 -3.30 11.20
CA SER A 75 -19.64 -4.14 11.90
C SER A 75 -18.27 -3.45 12.00
N THR A 76 -17.75 -3.32 13.20
CA THR A 76 -16.36 -2.89 13.44
C THR A 76 -15.35 -3.92 12.91
N PHE A 77 -15.81 -5.14 12.63
CA PHE A 77 -15.00 -6.19 12.01
C PHE A 77 -15.02 -6.15 10.48
N ALA A 78 -15.78 -5.26 9.87
CA ALA A 78 -15.82 -5.09 8.42
C ALA A 78 -14.43 -4.69 7.89
N ALA A 79 -13.83 -5.54 7.07
CA ALA A 79 -12.50 -5.32 6.50
C ALA A 79 -12.57 -4.36 5.31
N ARG A 80 -12.95 -3.10 5.54
CA ARG A 80 -13.10 -2.10 4.45
C ARG A 80 -11.81 -1.80 3.74
N GLN A 81 -10.69 -1.83 4.46
CA GLN A 81 -9.36 -1.68 3.89
C GLN A 81 -8.39 -2.68 4.49
N LEU A 82 -7.51 -3.18 3.65
CA LEU A 82 -6.41 -4.07 4.00
C LEU A 82 -5.09 -3.38 3.66
N VAL A 83 -4.06 -3.67 4.46
CA VAL A 83 -2.67 -3.44 4.05
C VAL A 83 -1.97 -4.80 4.01
N ILE A 84 -1.24 -5.01 2.93
CA ILE A 84 -0.42 -6.18 2.68
C ILE A 84 1.01 -5.67 2.55
N ALA A 85 1.97 -6.33 3.17
CA ALA A 85 3.37 -5.97 3.02
C ALA A 85 4.19 -7.21 2.66
N HIS A 86 5.08 -7.03 1.70
CA HIS A 86 6.06 -8.02 1.28
C HIS A 86 7.46 -7.46 1.49
N ALA A 87 8.36 -8.27 2.02
CA ALA A 87 9.77 -7.94 2.10
C ALA A 87 10.62 -9.12 1.63
N ALA A 88 11.63 -8.83 0.84
CA ALA A 88 12.54 -9.83 0.31
C ALA A 88 13.99 -9.36 0.40
N LEU A 89 14.89 -10.32 0.62
CA LEU A 89 16.33 -10.13 0.66
C LEU A 89 17.00 -11.20 -0.21
N ALA A 90 17.78 -10.76 -1.19
CA ALA A 90 18.59 -11.59 -2.08
C ALA A 90 20.06 -11.44 -1.72
N ASP A 91 20.59 -12.33 -0.89
CA ASP A 91 22.01 -12.41 -0.55
C ASP A 91 22.64 -13.58 -1.34
N PRO A 92 23.52 -13.31 -2.30
CA PRO A 92 24.18 -14.37 -3.08
C PRO A 92 24.91 -15.41 -2.23
N ALA A 93 25.45 -15.02 -1.07
CA ALA A 93 26.13 -15.92 -0.17
C ALA A 93 25.19 -16.97 0.48
N ARG A 94 23.90 -16.69 0.51
CA ARG A 94 22.90 -17.63 1.05
C ARG A 94 22.33 -18.58 0.01
N GLY A 95 22.52 -18.30 -1.29
CA GLY A 95 22.05 -19.12 -2.40
C GLY A 95 20.53 -19.26 -2.49
N ARG A 96 19.77 -18.47 -1.73
CA ARG A 96 18.30 -18.46 -1.73
C ARG A 96 17.75 -17.07 -1.43
N LEU A 97 16.57 -16.79 -1.96
CA LEU A 97 15.79 -15.63 -1.60
C LEU A 97 15.19 -15.82 -0.20
N LEU A 98 15.37 -14.85 0.67
CA LEU A 98 14.62 -14.74 1.92
C LEU A 98 13.42 -13.83 1.68
N LEU A 99 12.25 -14.24 2.13
CA LEU A 99 11.03 -13.47 1.99
C LEU A 99 10.13 -13.64 3.22
N ASP A 100 9.36 -12.59 3.50
CA ASP A 100 8.29 -12.62 4.50
C ASP A 100 7.16 -11.72 4.04
N GLU A 101 5.95 -11.99 4.55
CA GLU A 101 4.75 -11.25 4.21
C GLU A 101 3.86 -11.04 5.43
N ARG A 102 3.12 -9.95 5.43
CA ARG A 102 2.11 -9.63 6.44
C ARG A 102 0.86 -9.09 5.77
N ILE A 103 -0.27 -9.34 6.41
CA ILE A 103 -1.56 -8.77 6.04
C ILE A 103 -2.37 -8.44 7.28
N ALA A 104 -2.97 -7.25 7.32
CA ALA A 104 -3.96 -6.92 8.32
C ALA A 104 -4.98 -5.91 7.75
N ARG A 105 -6.15 -5.90 8.39
CA ARG A 105 -7.19 -4.90 8.12
C ARG A 105 -7.00 -3.68 9.01
N THR A 106 -7.50 -2.54 8.55
CA THR A 106 -7.60 -1.32 9.35
C THR A 106 -8.55 -1.50 10.54
N GLY A 107 -8.43 -0.64 11.55
CA GLY A 107 -9.38 -0.57 12.67
C GLY A 107 -8.92 -1.19 13.99
N PHE A 108 -7.72 -1.81 14.06
CA PHE A 108 -7.20 -2.47 15.27
C PHE A 108 -5.83 -1.96 15.72
N GLY A 109 -5.41 -0.79 15.23
CA GLY A 109 -4.10 -0.23 15.58
C GLY A 109 -2.90 -0.91 14.92
N LEU A 110 -3.11 -1.98 14.14
CA LEU A 110 -2.04 -2.72 13.47
C LEU A 110 -1.63 -2.09 12.13
N VAL A 111 -2.49 -1.26 11.55
CA VAL A 111 -2.34 -0.72 10.20
C VAL A 111 -2.53 0.78 10.20
N GLN A 112 -1.67 1.46 9.48
CA GLN A 112 -1.78 2.87 9.14
C GLN A 112 -1.37 3.07 7.68
N ALA A 113 -2.06 3.96 6.97
CA ALA A 113 -1.65 4.52 5.69
C ALA A 113 -2.09 5.99 5.66
N ALA A 114 -1.15 6.89 5.84
CA ALA A 114 -1.41 8.32 5.93
C ALA A 114 -1.71 8.93 4.55
N THR A 115 -2.62 9.91 4.51
CA THR A 115 -3.04 10.57 3.26
C THR A 115 -2.20 11.78 2.86
N GLY A 116 -1.39 12.34 3.76
CA GLY A 116 -0.66 13.59 3.50
C GLY A 116 0.78 13.40 3.03
N ASP A 117 1.37 12.26 3.28
CA ASP A 117 2.74 11.88 2.88
C ASP A 117 2.91 10.37 3.05
N THR A 118 4.03 9.82 2.58
CA THR A 118 4.33 8.40 2.78
C THR A 118 4.54 8.11 4.27
N ASP A 119 3.58 7.48 4.91
CA ASP A 119 3.70 6.84 6.22
C ASP A 119 2.76 5.64 6.24
N VAL A 120 3.29 4.48 5.88
CA VAL A 120 2.56 3.21 5.87
C VAL A 120 3.17 2.26 6.89
N ARG A 121 2.30 1.66 7.71
CA ARG A 121 2.70 0.76 8.80
C ARG A 121 1.80 -0.47 8.83
N LEU A 122 2.40 -1.59 9.13
CA LEU A 122 1.71 -2.87 9.27
C LEU A 122 2.43 -3.73 10.30
N ASP A 123 1.83 -3.91 11.48
CA ASP A 123 2.28 -4.83 12.53
C ASP A 123 3.79 -4.73 12.81
N GLY A 124 4.27 -3.50 13.07
CA GLY A 124 5.69 -3.23 13.35
C GLY A 124 6.58 -3.02 12.13
N TRP A 125 6.13 -3.38 10.92
CA TRP A 125 6.79 -2.97 9.68
C TRP A 125 6.39 -1.55 9.31
N ALA A 126 7.31 -0.78 8.74
CA ALA A 126 7.04 0.60 8.37
C ALA A 126 7.85 1.04 7.16
N LEU A 127 7.25 1.92 6.36
CA LEU A 127 7.90 2.74 5.35
C LEU A 127 7.36 4.16 5.52
N ALA A 128 8.24 5.10 5.86
CA ALA A 128 7.85 6.49 6.08
C ALA A 128 8.85 7.46 5.44
N ARG A 129 8.33 8.59 4.93
CA ARG A 129 9.14 9.69 4.45
C ARG A 129 9.38 10.70 5.58
N ASP A 130 10.58 11.22 5.65
CA ASP A 130 10.93 12.41 6.41
C ASP A 130 10.97 13.61 5.44
N ALA A 131 10.00 14.49 5.57
CA ALA A 131 9.86 15.66 4.70
C ALA A 131 11.02 16.67 4.88
N ALA A 132 11.65 16.72 6.06
CA ALA A 132 12.74 17.66 6.33
C ALA A 132 14.04 17.28 5.60
N THR A 133 14.26 15.99 5.39
CA THR A 133 15.48 15.46 4.76
C THR A 133 15.23 14.85 3.38
N ASP A 134 13.97 14.83 2.92
CA ASP A 134 13.51 14.13 1.72
C ASP A 134 14.06 12.71 1.64
N SER A 135 13.92 11.98 2.73
CA SER A 135 14.40 10.62 2.84
C SER A 135 13.30 9.65 3.24
N TYR A 136 13.44 8.40 2.83
CA TYR A 136 12.51 7.32 3.15
C TYR A 136 13.19 6.33 4.09
N ARG A 137 12.57 6.04 5.22
CA ARG A 137 13.05 5.02 6.14
C ARG A 137 12.16 3.79 6.07
N ALA A 138 12.78 2.64 5.79
CA ALA A 138 12.14 1.33 5.88
C ALA A 138 12.61 0.61 7.13
N ARG A 139 11.67 0.07 7.92
CA ARG A 139 11.91 -0.78 9.09
C ARG A 139 11.11 -2.06 8.94
N ILE A 140 11.79 -3.14 8.74
CA ILE A 140 11.19 -4.45 8.48
C ILE A 140 11.86 -5.47 9.39
N ALA A 141 11.14 -5.99 10.36
CA ALA A 141 11.56 -7.13 11.18
C ALA A 141 10.87 -8.39 10.64
N ALA A 142 11.49 -9.02 9.65
CA ALA A 142 11.02 -10.26 9.05
C ALA A 142 11.48 -11.46 9.89
N ARG A 143 10.93 -12.64 9.59
CA ARG A 143 11.26 -13.90 10.31
C ARG A 143 12.75 -14.25 10.25
N ASP A 144 13.34 -14.14 9.07
CA ASP A 144 14.70 -14.61 8.78
C ASP A 144 15.71 -13.49 8.53
N PHE A 145 15.27 -12.22 8.55
CA PHE A 145 16.13 -11.06 8.33
C PHE A 145 15.50 -9.77 8.90
N THR A 146 16.32 -8.76 9.03
CA THR A 146 15.88 -7.40 9.36
C THR A 146 16.43 -6.43 8.34
N LEU A 147 15.56 -5.50 7.87
CA LEU A 147 15.96 -4.33 7.09
C LEU A 147 15.63 -3.08 7.91
N ASP A 148 16.63 -2.26 8.20
CA ASP A 148 16.47 -0.90 8.74
C ASP A 148 17.43 -0.01 7.99
N PHE A 149 16.90 0.75 7.03
CA PHE A 149 17.73 1.61 6.19
C PHE A 149 17.00 2.90 5.85
N THR A 150 17.77 3.90 5.44
CA THR A 150 17.28 5.18 4.93
C THR A 150 17.73 5.35 3.49
N ALA A 151 16.79 5.63 2.60
CA ALA A 151 17.04 6.02 1.22
C ALA A 151 16.84 7.53 1.08
N ILE A 152 17.86 8.23 0.60
CA ILE A 152 17.83 9.69 0.41
C ILE A 152 17.51 9.98 -1.05
N SER A 153 16.47 10.79 -1.29
CA SER A 153 16.12 11.26 -2.64
C SER A 153 17.25 12.05 -3.26
N GLN A 154 17.54 11.79 -4.54
CA GLN A 154 18.61 12.48 -5.27
C GLN A 154 18.06 13.54 -6.24
N GLY A 155 16.75 13.77 -6.20
CA GLY A 155 16.11 14.74 -7.10
C GLY A 155 14.60 14.75 -6.99
N PRO A 156 13.92 15.56 -7.81
CA PRO A 156 12.48 15.65 -7.80
C PRO A 156 11.83 14.31 -8.24
N PRO A 157 10.55 14.09 -7.91
CA PRO A 157 9.81 12.94 -8.35
C PRO A 157 9.81 12.77 -9.87
N TRP A 158 10.11 11.57 -10.34
CA TRP A 158 10.05 11.25 -11.77
C TRP A 158 8.66 10.72 -12.12
N LEU A 159 7.89 11.50 -12.87
CA LEU A 159 6.53 11.15 -13.26
C LEU A 159 6.55 10.14 -14.42
N GLN A 160 6.15 8.91 -14.15
CA GLN A 160 6.07 7.84 -15.15
C GLN A 160 4.90 8.07 -16.11
N GLY A 161 5.03 7.56 -17.33
CA GLY A 161 3.97 7.63 -18.34
C GLY A 161 3.59 9.05 -18.74
N ASN A 162 2.32 9.34 -18.80
CA ASN A 162 1.79 10.66 -19.15
C ASN A 162 1.52 11.47 -17.87
N GLY A 163 2.52 12.22 -17.38
CA GLY A 163 2.37 13.08 -16.21
C GLY A 163 2.03 12.32 -14.91
N GLY A 164 2.57 11.10 -14.75
CA GLY A 164 2.30 10.24 -13.60
C GLY A 164 1.23 9.17 -13.84
N VAL A 165 0.58 9.16 -15.01
CA VAL A 165 -0.42 8.15 -15.36
C VAL A 165 0.16 7.16 -16.36
N SER A 166 0.17 5.90 -16.00
CA SER A 166 0.71 4.80 -16.78
C SER A 166 -0.40 3.81 -17.18
N GLY A 167 -0.66 3.65 -18.48
CA GLY A 167 -1.61 2.65 -18.99
C GLY A 167 -1.14 1.23 -18.68
N LYS A 168 -2.04 0.42 -18.14
CA LYS A 168 -1.77 -0.99 -17.76
C LYS A 168 -2.54 -1.99 -18.65
N GLY A 169 -3.40 -1.50 -19.53
CA GLY A 169 -4.19 -2.33 -20.42
C GLY A 169 -4.81 -1.52 -21.57
N PRO A 170 -5.62 -2.16 -22.43
CA PRO A 170 -6.17 -1.54 -23.62
C PRO A 170 -7.26 -0.50 -23.36
N LEU A 171 -7.87 -0.52 -22.17
CA LEU A 171 -8.92 0.42 -21.80
C LEU A 171 -8.33 1.64 -21.06
N PRO A 172 -8.85 2.86 -21.29
CA PRO A 172 -8.42 4.08 -20.60
C PRO A 172 -8.52 3.98 -19.07
N THR A 173 -9.46 3.19 -18.55
CA THR A 173 -9.68 2.95 -17.12
C THR A 173 -8.65 2.00 -16.49
N GLN A 174 -7.84 1.32 -17.30
CA GLN A 174 -6.78 0.42 -16.87
C GLN A 174 -5.45 1.17 -16.76
N ALA A 175 -5.36 2.08 -15.80
CA ALA A 175 -4.18 2.91 -15.54
C ALA A 175 -3.78 2.90 -14.06
N SER A 176 -2.55 3.34 -13.78
CA SER A 176 -2.02 3.57 -12.44
C SER A 176 -1.18 4.85 -12.41
#